data_43ec89b2903294d364d73077c0662abf
#
_entry.id   43ec89b2903294d364d73077c0662abf
#
_cell.length_a   1.000
_cell.length_b   1.000
_cell.length_c   1.000
_cell.angle_alpha   90.00
_cell.angle_beta   90.00
_cell.angle_gamma   90.00
#
_symmetry.space_group_name_H-M   'P 1'
#
loop_
_entity.id
_entity.type
_entity.pdbx_description
1 polymer ?
#
loop_
_entity_poly.entity_id
_entity_poly.type
_entity_poly.pdbx_seq_one_letter_code
_entity_poly.pdbx_strand_id
1 'polypeptide(L)'
;MCALNIKQGTSSQSAYDLRSSYGDNIETHTLAVVVDNEAGVLARVIGLFSGRGYNIESLTVAEFDHEGHKSRITIVTTGTPRVIEQIKAELGKMVPVYQVNDLTVEGPSVERELAIFKVMGSGEKRAEAMRTADIYRSKVIDSAIDCYTFELTGKSAKIDAFSEMMRPLGLTEIARTGVIALQRE
;
A
#
# COMPACT_ATOMS: atom_id res chain seq x y z
N MET A 1 -34.78 -20.37 5.81
CA MET A 1 -34.50 -19.53 6.98
C MET A 1 -33.28 -20.10 7.67
N CYS A 2 -32.15 -19.49 7.50
CA CYS A 2 -30.98 -19.72 8.35
C CYS A 2 -30.18 -18.42 8.33
N ALA A 3 -30.40 -17.60 9.35
CA ALA A 3 -29.67 -16.34 9.53
C ALA A 3 -28.33 -16.66 10.17
N LEU A 4 -27.25 -16.46 9.42
CA LEU A 4 -25.89 -16.49 9.95
C LEU A 4 -25.64 -15.19 10.73
N ASN A 5 -25.63 -15.32 12.03
CA ASN A 5 -25.30 -14.28 12.99
C ASN A 5 -23.78 -14.07 12.98
N ILE A 6 -23.32 -13.08 12.23
CA ILE A 6 -21.90 -12.66 12.25
C ILE A 6 -21.69 -11.91 13.56
N LYS A 7 -21.08 -12.56 14.53
CA LYS A 7 -20.56 -11.92 15.73
C LYS A 7 -19.58 -10.83 15.32
N GLN A 8 -19.92 -9.57 15.63
CA GLN A 8 -18.99 -8.45 15.61
C GLN A 8 -17.82 -8.80 16.54
N GLY A 9 -16.66 -9.06 15.93
CA GLY A 9 -15.42 -9.21 16.67
C GLY A 9 -15.11 -7.88 17.35
N THR A 10 -15.06 -7.88 18.68
CA THR A 10 -14.47 -6.81 19.47
C THR A 10 -13.04 -6.64 19.01
N SER A 11 -12.74 -5.54 18.28
CA SER A 11 -11.38 -5.14 17.97
C SER A 11 -10.63 -5.01 19.29
N SER A 12 -9.57 -5.80 19.47
CA SER A 12 -8.64 -5.59 20.55
C SER A 12 -8.01 -4.22 20.36
N GLN A 13 -8.41 -3.24 21.15
CA GLN A 13 -7.78 -1.94 21.17
C GLN A 13 -6.31 -2.14 21.52
N SER A 14 -5.43 -1.78 20.59
CA SER A 14 -4.00 -1.73 20.84
C SER A 14 -3.72 -0.72 21.97
N ALA A 15 -2.68 -0.95 22.77
CA ALA A 15 -2.24 0.00 23.80
C ALA A 15 -1.95 1.41 23.22
N TYR A 16 -1.85 1.53 21.90
CA TYR A 16 -1.74 2.79 21.17
C TYR A 16 -3.06 3.55 21.06
N ASP A 17 -4.22 2.88 21.01
CA ASP A 17 -5.54 3.52 20.91
C ASP A 17 -5.92 4.27 22.20
N LEU A 18 -5.34 3.91 23.33
CA LEU A 18 -5.61 4.55 24.62
C LEU A 18 -4.91 5.91 24.79
N ARG A 19 -4.03 6.33 23.89
CA ARG A 19 -3.32 7.63 23.94
C ARG A 19 -3.86 8.70 23.00
N SER A 20 -4.86 8.44 22.20
CA SER A 20 -5.45 9.40 21.25
C SER A 20 -6.30 10.51 21.90
N SER A 21 -6.28 10.65 23.20
CA SER A 21 -7.01 11.73 23.92
C SER A 21 -6.27 13.08 23.98
N TYR A 22 -5.07 13.17 23.45
CA TYR A 22 -4.35 14.42 23.24
C TYR A 22 -4.13 14.60 21.74
N GLY A 23 -4.83 15.53 21.13
CA GLY A 23 -4.82 16.14 19.80
C GLY A 23 -3.65 15.96 18.81
N ASP A 24 -2.96 14.85 18.82
CA ASP A 24 -1.92 14.53 17.86
C ASP A 24 -2.59 14.06 16.56
N ASN A 25 -2.53 14.88 15.52
CA ASN A 25 -2.98 14.48 14.18
C ASN A 25 -2.24 13.21 13.75
N ILE A 26 -3.01 12.19 13.34
CA ILE A 26 -2.46 11.00 12.71
C ILE A 26 -2.26 11.34 11.23
N GLU A 27 -1.04 11.15 10.75
CA GLU A 27 -0.65 11.45 9.38
C GLU A 27 -0.10 10.20 8.70
N THR A 28 -0.29 10.11 7.39
CA THR A 28 0.26 9.02 6.58
C THR A 28 1.52 9.51 5.90
N HIS A 29 2.62 8.80 6.08
CA HIS A 29 3.91 9.12 5.50
C HIS A 29 4.41 8.01 4.58
N THR A 30 5.07 8.42 3.50
CA THR A 30 5.74 7.54 2.55
C THR A 30 7.25 7.67 2.75
N LEU A 31 7.85 6.65 3.35
CA LEU A 31 9.29 6.59 3.62
C LEU A 31 10.01 5.82 2.52
N ALA A 32 11.04 6.39 1.93
CA ALA A 32 11.96 5.71 1.02
C ALA A 32 13.25 5.37 1.77
N VAL A 33 13.56 4.10 1.88
CA VAL A 33 14.72 3.59 2.61
C VAL A 33 15.66 2.89 1.63
N VAL A 34 16.90 3.35 1.54
CA VAL A 34 17.96 2.72 0.74
C VAL A 34 18.76 1.79 1.65
N VAL A 35 18.87 0.54 1.26
CA VAL A 35 19.52 -0.51 2.06
C VAL A 35 20.45 -1.37 1.22
N ASP A 36 21.37 -2.09 1.87
CA ASP A 36 22.09 -3.17 1.23
C ASP A 36 21.12 -4.28 0.79
N ASN A 37 21.37 -4.84 -0.40
CA ASN A 37 20.62 -5.99 -0.90
C ASN A 37 21.20 -7.30 -0.34
N GLU A 38 21.03 -7.50 0.97
CA GLU A 38 21.53 -8.67 1.69
C GLU A 38 20.39 -9.48 2.29
N ALA A 39 20.62 -10.77 2.49
CA ALA A 39 19.69 -11.65 3.15
C ALA A 39 19.37 -11.16 4.57
N GLY A 40 18.08 -11.06 4.91
CA GLY A 40 17.61 -10.68 6.24
C GLY A 40 17.46 -9.18 6.50
N VAL A 41 17.88 -8.28 5.59
CA VAL A 41 17.69 -6.83 5.78
C VAL A 41 16.22 -6.47 5.86
N LEU A 42 15.40 -6.97 4.93
CA LEU A 42 13.96 -6.76 4.97
C LEU A 42 13.33 -7.27 6.28
N ALA A 43 13.76 -8.44 6.77
CA ALA A 43 13.26 -8.99 8.02
C ALA A 43 13.60 -8.11 9.22
N ARG A 44 14.79 -7.48 9.23
CA ARG A 44 15.18 -6.51 10.30
C ARG A 44 14.31 -5.27 10.25
N VAL A 45 14.06 -4.71 9.07
CA VAL A 45 13.16 -3.55 8.90
C VAL A 45 11.76 -3.88 9.39
N ILE A 46 11.17 -5.00 8.94
CA ILE A 46 9.85 -5.45 9.40
C ILE A 46 9.84 -5.72 10.90
N GLY A 47 10.92 -6.32 11.42
CA GLY A 47 11.08 -6.60 12.84
C GLY A 47 11.07 -5.35 13.72
N LEU A 48 11.64 -4.23 13.23
CA LEU A 48 11.56 -2.94 13.90
C LEU A 48 10.11 -2.46 14.03
N PHE A 49 9.35 -2.50 12.93
CA PHE A 49 7.93 -2.10 12.95
C PHE A 49 7.11 -3.00 13.86
N SER A 50 7.25 -4.33 13.73
CA SER A 50 6.51 -5.30 14.53
C SER A 50 6.84 -5.21 16.01
N GLY A 51 8.13 -5.05 16.35
CA GLY A 51 8.59 -4.98 17.76
C GLY A 51 8.13 -3.72 18.48
N ARG A 52 7.77 -2.66 17.75
CA ARG A 52 7.29 -1.38 18.29
C ARG A 52 5.78 -1.18 18.11
N GLY A 53 5.11 -2.10 17.40
CA GLY A 53 3.69 -1.97 17.10
C GLY A 53 3.36 -0.87 16.09
N TYR A 54 4.31 -0.49 15.23
CA TYR A 54 4.06 0.44 14.14
C TYR A 54 3.31 -0.26 13.02
N ASN A 55 2.33 0.41 12.42
CA ASN A 55 1.58 -0.13 11.30
C ASN A 55 2.31 0.10 9.97
N ILE A 56 2.27 -0.90 9.09
CA ILE A 56 2.71 -0.80 7.71
C ILE A 56 1.47 -0.93 6.82
N GLU A 57 1.07 0.17 6.17
CA GLU A 57 -0.05 0.19 5.22
C GLU A 57 0.35 -0.44 3.87
N SER A 58 1.57 -0.15 3.42
CA SER A 58 2.12 -0.63 2.17
C SER A 58 3.63 -0.79 2.27
N LEU A 59 4.15 -1.87 1.67
CA LEU A 59 5.57 -2.17 1.62
C LEU A 59 5.95 -2.66 0.22
N THR A 60 6.87 -1.97 -0.41
CA THR A 60 7.41 -2.35 -1.72
C THR A 60 8.94 -2.41 -1.63
N VAL A 61 9.52 -3.46 -2.15
CA VAL A 61 10.98 -3.66 -2.17
C VAL A 61 11.45 -4.02 -3.57
N ALA A 62 12.47 -3.34 -4.04
CA ALA A 62 13.12 -3.68 -5.30
C ALA A 62 14.60 -3.30 -5.26
N GLU A 63 15.44 -4.13 -5.86
CA GLU A 63 16.81 -3.77 -6.17
C GLU A 63 16.81 -2.74 -7.31
N PHE A 64 17.56 -1.65 -7.15
CA PHE A 64 17.64 -0.59 -8.14
C PHE A 64 19.08 -0.33 -8.62
N ASP A 65 20.07 -0.82 -7.88
CA ASP A 65 21.49 -0.73 -8.22
C ASP A 65 22.12 -2.11 -8.06
N HIS A 66 22.28 -2.80 -9.21
CA HIS A 66 22.88 -4.14 -9.26
C HIS A 66 24.39 -4.14 -9.00
N GLU A 67 25.11 -3.08 -9.39
CA GLU A 67 26.55 -2.99 -9.18
C GLU A 67 26.88 -2.67 -7.73
N GLY A 68 26.12 -1.75 -7.14
CA GLY A 68 26.26 -1.37 -5.74
C GLY A 68 25.51 -2.27 -4.76
N HIS A 69 24.82 -3.31 -5.24
CA HIS A 69 23.98 -4.23 -4.43
C HIS A 69 23.04 -3.47 -3.48
N LYS A 70 22.28 -2.49 -4.01
CA LYS A 70 21.36 -1.68 -3.23
C LYS A 70 19.92 -1.92 -3.61
N SER A 71 19.09 -2.01 -2.57
CA SER A 71 17.63 -2.10 -2.68
C SER A 71 16.98 -0.85 -2.10
N ARG A 72 15.84 -0.49 -2.69
CA ARG A 72 14.94 0.52 -2.15
C ARG A 72 13.74 -0.17 -1.52
N ILE A 73 13.44 0.20 -0.29
CA ILE A 73 12.22 -0.16 0.41
C ILE A 73 11.36 1.10 0.48
N THR A 74 10.15 1.05 -0.09
CA THR A 74 9.16 2.12 0.08
C THR A 74 8.12 1.63 1.08
N ILE A 75 7.95 2.38 2.17
CA ILE A 75 7.07 2.04 3.30
C ILE A 75 6.04 3.15 3.43
N VAL A 76 4.76 2.81 3.36
CA VAL A 76 3.68 3.70 3.77
C VAL A 76 3.27 3.32 5.18
N THR A 77 3.34 4.29 6.09
CA THR A 77 3.02 4.09 7.52
C THR A 77 2.20 5.26 8.04
N THR A 78 1.41 5.00 9.07
CA THR A 78 0.52 5.97 9.69
C THR A 78 0.91 6.17 11.14
N GLY A 79 0.98 7.40 11.60
CA GLY A 79 1.33 7.70 12.98
C GLY A 79 1.30 9.19 13.30
N THR A 80 1.53 9.53 14.57
CA THR A 80 1.75 10.94 14.96
C THR A 80 3.12 11.41 14.46
N PRO A 81 3.33 12.71 14.25
CA PRO A 81 4.63 13.24 13.82
C PRO A 81 5.81 12.74 14.67
N ARG A 82 5.60 12.63 15.97
CA ARG A 82 6.61 12.08 16.90
C ARG A 82 6.95 10.62 16.61
N VAL A 83 5.94 9.81 16.28
CA VAL A 83 6.13 8.38 15.94
C VAL A 83 6.88 8.27 14.61
N ILE A 84 6.53 9.07 13.62
CA ILE A 84 7.21 9.09 12.32
C ILE A 84 8.69 9.46 12.49
N GLU A 85 9.01 10.51 13.24
CA GLU A 85 10.40 10.89 13.51
C GLU A 85 11.16 9.78 14.26
N GLN A 86 10.51 9.07 15.18
CA GLN A 86 11.11 7.93 15.86
C GLN A 86 11.40 6.77 14.89
N ILE A 87 10.47 6.44 14.00
CA ILE A 87 10.66 5.42 12.96
C ILE A 87 11.87 5.77 12.10
N LYS A 88 11.96 7.01 11.60
CA LYS A 88 13.07 7.50 10.76
C LYS A 88 14.41 7.38 11.49
N ALA A 89 14.44 7.82 12.76
CA ALA A 89 15.65 7.75 13.58
C ALA A 89 16.11 6.32 13.87
N GLU A 90 15.17 5.38 14.07
CA GLU A 90 15.49 3.98 14.33
C GLU A 90 15.93 3.25 13.04
N LEU A 91 15.30 3.51 11.90
CA LEU A 91 15.73 3.00 10.61
C LEU A 91 17.15 3.48 10.27
N GLY A 92 17.44 4.77 10.47
CA GLY A 92 18.76 5.34 10.20
C GLY A 92 19.90 4.82 11.09
N LYS A 93 19.59 4.15 12.21
CA LYS A 93 20.59 3.50 13.08
C LYS A 93 20.92 2.07 12.65
N MET A 94 20.15 1.49 11.73
CA MET A 94 20.39 0.12 11.27
C MET A 94 21.60 0.07 10.32
N VAL A 95 22.55 -0.80 10.58
CA VAL A 95 23.80 -0.93 9.81
C VAL A 95 23.58 -1.05 8.29
N PRO A 96 22.60 -1.83 7.78
CA PRO A 96 22.39 -1.98 6.34
C PRO A 96 21.63 -0.82 5.70
N VAL A 97 21.26 0.24 6.46
CA VAL A 97 20.49 1.38 5.95
C VAL A 97 21.44 2.54 5.64
N TYR A 98 21.46 2.96 4.38
CA TYR A 98 22.25 4.10 3.90
C TYR A 98 21.52 5.42 4.04
N GLN A 99 20.22 5.41 3.73
CA GLN A 99 19.43 6.64 3.66
C GLN A 99 17.97 6.34 4.00
N VAL A 100 17.34 7.27 4.70
CA VAL A 100 15.92 7.30 5.00
C VAL A 100 15.39 8.67 4.60
N ASN A 101 14.50 8.72 3.61
CA ASN A 101 13.84 9.93 3.15
C ASN A 101 12.34 9.85 3.43
N ASP A 102 11.78 10.91 3.95
CA ASP A 102 10.35 11.09 4.11
C ASP A 102 9.78 11.87 2.93
N LEU A 103 9.30 11.17 1.91
CA LEU A 103 8.82 11.74 0.66
C LEU A 103 7.52 12.56 0.84
N THR A 104 6.90 12.52 2.01
CA THR A 104 5.70 13.31 2.30
C THR A 104 6.05 14.75 2.65
N VAL A 105 7.19 14.98 3.34
CA VAL A 105 7.58 16.29 3.85
C VAL A 105 8.80 16.90 3.17
N GLU A 106 9.66 16.11 2.53
CA GLU A 106 10.91 16.56 1.92
C GLU A 106 10.74 17.26 0.56
N GLY A 107 9.50 17.45 0.09
CA GLY A 107 9.21 18.16 -1.15
C GLY A 107 8.22 17.44 -2.05
N PRO A 108 8.04 17.90 -3.29
CA PRO A 108 7.10 17.26 -4.21
C PRO A 108 7.57 15.84 -4.57
N SER A 109 6.66 14.88 -4.50
CA SER A 109 6.92 13.48 -4.84
C SER A 109 5.95 12.96 -5.91
N VAL A 110 6.34 11.89 -6.57
CA VAL A 110 5.47 11.12 -7.50
C VAL A 110 5.27 9.75 -6.92
N GLU A 111 4.01 9.38 -6.72
CA GLU A 111 3.62 8.07 -6.23
C GLU A 111 2.82 7.32 -7.29
N ARG A 112 3.04 6.03 -7.39
CA ARG A 112 2.26 5.11 -8.23
C ARG A 112 2.11 3.77 -7.55
N GLU A 113 1.01 3.14 -7.88
CA GLU A 113 0.68 1.77 -7.51
C GLU A 113 0.07 1.09 -8.73
N LEU A 114 0.34 -0.19 -8.94
CA LEU A 114 -0.31 -1.03 -9.92
C LEU A 114 -1.24 -2.00 -9.20
N ALA A 115 -2.43 -2.19 -9.74
CA ALA A 115 -3.36 -3.21 -9.24
C ALA A 115 -3.96 -4.01 -10.38
N ILE A 116 -4.22 -5.28 -10.08
CA ILE A 116 -4.91 -6.21 -10.98
C ILE A 116 -6.25 -6.57 -10.33
N PHE A 117 -7.32 -6.48 -11.11
CA PHE A 117 -8.69 -6.69 -10.67
C PHE A 117 -9.33 -7.80 -11.50
N LYS A 118 -9.87 -8.79 -10.85
CA LYS A 118 -10.65 -9.86 -11.48
C LYS A 118 -12.13 -9.60 -11.26
N VAL A 119 -12.86 -9.39 -12.34
CA VAL A 119 -14.29 -9.06 -12.31
C VAL A 119 -15.06 -10.12 -13.07
N MET A 120 -15.98 -10.79 -12.37
CA MET A 120 -16.86 -11.80 -12.94
C MET A 120 -18.25 -11.22 -13.17
N GLY A 121 -18.75 -11.33 -14.40
CA GLY A 121 -20.07 -10.82 -14.75
C GLY A 121 -20.47 -11.19 -16.16
N SER A 122 -21.78 -11.24 -16.37
CA SER A 122 -22.38 -11.50 -17.68
C SER A 122 -23.38 -10.38 -18.05
N GLY A 123 -23.72 -10.31 -19.31
CA GLY A 123 -24.73 -9.38 -19.80
C GLY A 123 -24.40 -7.92 -19.51
N GLU A 124 -25.34 -7.22 -18.91
CA GLU A 124 -25.23 -5.77 -18.66
C GLU A 124 -24.09 -5.41 -17.68
N LYS A 125 -23.89 -6.22 -16.62
CA LYS A 125 -22.78 -6.00 -15.67
C LYS A 125 -21.42 -6.07 -16.36
N ARG A 126 -21.26 -6.99 -17.32
CA ARG A 126 -20.04 -7.10 -18.11
C ARG A 126 -19.81 -5.85 -18.97
N ALA A 127 -20.86 -5.34 -19.62
CA ALA A 127 -20.77 -4.14 -20.44
C ALA A 127 -20.45 -2.89 -19.58
N GLU A 128 -21.05 -2.80 -18.38
CA GLU A 128 -20.80 -1.68 -17.46
C GLU A 128 -19.39 -1.74 -16.87
N ALA A 129 -18.86 -2.92 -16.58
CA ALA A 129 -17.47 -3.09 -16.14
C ALA A 129 -16.48 -2.56 -17.19
N MET A 130 -16.74 -2.83 -18.47
CA MET A 130 -15.92 -2.28 -19.58
C MET A 130 -16.00 -0.76 -19.67
N ARG A 131 -17.21 -0.16 -19.56
CA ARG A 131 -17.37 1.31 -19.57
C ARG A 131 -16.62 1.96 -18.41
N THR A 132 -16.73 1.37 -17.22
CA THR A 132 -16.00 1.83 -16.04
C THR A 132 -14.48 1.72 -16.25
N ALA A 133 -14.02 0.61 -16.82
CA ALA A 133 -12.62 0.40 -17.15
C ALA A 133 -12.08 1.49 -18.11
N ASP A 134 -12.84 1.86 -19.13
CA ASP A 134 -12.47 2.93 -20.07
C ASP A 134 -12.38 4.30 -19.38
N ILE A 135 -13.32 4.64 -18.49
CA ILE A 135 -13.33 5.90 -17.73
C ILE A 135 -12.05 6.02 -16.90
N TYR A 136 -11.65 4.95 -16.21
CA TYR A 136 -10.45 4.92 -15.38
C TYR A 136 -9.16 4.70 -16.19
N ARG A 137 -9.27 4.46 -17.53
CA ARG A 137 -8.15 4.12 -18.42
C ARG A 137 -7.40 2.89 -17.92
N SER A 138 -8.14 1.88 -17.45
CA SER A 138 -7.58 0.58 -17.13
C SER A 138 -7.43 -0.26 -18.40
N LYS A 139 -6.51 -1.21 -18.36
CA LYS A 139 -6.27 -2.13 -19.49
C LYS A 139 -6.90 -3.47 -19.17
N VAL A 140 -7.55 -4.08 -20.16
CA VAL A 140 -7.89 -5.50 -20.09
C VAL A 140 -6.64 -6.29 -20.43
N ILE A 141 -6.16 -7.09 -19.49
CA ILE A 141 -4.97 -7.95 -19.66
C ILE A 141 -5.34 -9.41 -19.90
N ASP A 142 -6.56 -9.80 -19.51
CA ASP A 142 -7.11 -11.12 -19.79
C ASP A 142 -8.63 -11.05 -19.87
N SER A 143 -9.24 -11.92 -20.70
CA SER A 143 -10.69 -12.01 -20.79
C SER A 143 -11.16 -13.44 -21.09
N ALA A 144 -12.19 -13.87 -20.36
CA ALA A 144 -12.95 -15.09 -20.59
C ALA A 144 -14.43 -14.75 -20.81
N ILE A 145 -15.28 -15.77 -21.06
CA ILE A 145 -16.70 -15.57 -21.34
C ILE A 145 -17.40 -14.78 -20.24
N ASP A 146 -17.12 -15.11 -18.97
CA ASP A 146 -17.77 -14.51 -17.81
C ASP A 146 -16.79 -13.75 -16.90
N CYS A 147 -15.58 -13.44 -17.38
CA CYS A 147 -14.54 -12.81 -16.57
C CYS A 147 -13.71 -11.82 -17.39
N TYR A 148 -13.38 -10.70 -16.76
CA TYR A 148 -12.33 -9.78 -17.20
C TYR A 148 -11.27 -9.65 -16.11
N THR A 149 -10.00 -9.56 -16.54
CA THR A 149 -8.91 -9.15 -15.68
C THR A 149 -8.40 -7.80 -16.14
N PHE A 150 -8.51 -6.80 -15.28
CA PHE A 150 -8.10 -5.42 -15.55
C PHE A 150 -6.78 -5.10 -14.83
N GLU A 151 -5.90 -4.36 -15.50
CA GLU A 151 -4.73 -3.71 -14.93
C GLU A 151 -4.99 -2.22 -14.80
N LEU A 152 -4.74 -1.64 -13.64
CA LEU A 152 -4.82 -0.22 -13.40
C LEU A 152 -3.59 0.29 -12.68
N THR A 153 -3.01 1.37 -13.20
CA THR A 153 -1.91 2.09 -12.56
C THR A 153 -2.34 3.50 -12.19
N GLY A 154 -2.03 3.92 -10.97
CA GLY A 154 -2.39 5.25 -10.50
C GLY A 154 -1.92 5.53 -9.08
N LYS A 155 -2.43 6.61 -8.48
CA LYS A 155 -2.36 6.84 -7.03
C LYS A 155 -3.30 5.87 -6.31
N SER A 156 -3.03 5.54 -5.06
CA SER A 156 -3.87 4.63 -4.26
C SER A 156 -5.34 5.03 -4.26
N ALA A 157 -5.65 6.32 -4.12
CA ALA A 157 -7.03 6.81 -4.19
C ALA A 157 -7.75 6.49 -5.51
N LYS A 158 -7.03 6.48 -6.66
CA LYS A 158 -7.59 6.06 -7.95
C LYS A 158 -7.88 4.57 -7.98
N ILE A 159 -6.98 3.76 -7.42
CA ILE A 159 -7.11 2.30 -7.29
C ILE A 159 -8.32 1.96 -6.41
N ASP A 160 -8.45 2.65 -5.27
CA ASP A 160 -9.56 2.45 -4.33
C ASP A 160 -10.91 2.83 -4.96
N ALA A 161 -10.99 3.98 -5.62
CA ALA A 161 -12.20 4.42 -6.33
C ALA A 161 -12.62 3.42 -7.42
N PHE A 162 -11.68 2.89 -8.18
CA PHE A 162 -11.95 1.86 -9.19
C PHE A 162 -12.45 0.56 -8.54
N SER A 163 -11.84 0.15 -7.43
CA SER A 163 -12.27 -1.00 -6.66
C SER A 163 -13.73 -0.88 -6.21
N GLU A 164 -14.11 0.27 -5.64
CA GLU A 164 -15.48 0.53 -5.19
C GLU A 164 -16.49 0.46 -6.35
N MET A 165 -16.15 1.02 -7.51
CA MET A 165 -17.00 0.97 -8.71
C MET A 165 -17.15 -0.47 -9.24
N MET A 166 -16.12 -1.31 -9.14
CA MET A 166 -16.16 -2.68 -9.63
C MET A 166 -16.84 -3.67 -8.66
N ARG A 167 -16.97 -3.36 -7.37
CA ARG A 167 -17.63 -4.25 -6.38
C ARG A 167 -19.04 -4.67 -6.80
N PRO A 168 -19.98 -3.76 -7.14
CA PRO A 168 -21.32 -4.14 -7.54
C PRO A 168 -21.37 -4.86 -8.91
N LEU A 169 -20.32 -4.71 -9.71
CA LEU A 169 -20.21 -5.30 -11.05
C LEU A 169 -19.65 -6.73 -11.03
N GLY A 170 -19.22 -7.21 -9.86
CA GLY A 170 -18.76 -8.58 -9.68
C GLY A 170 -17.25 -8.71 -9.46
N LEU A 171 -16.63 -7.73 -8.82
CA LEU A 171 -15.23 -7.83 -8.37
C LEU A 171 -15.07 -9.01 -7.41
N THR A 172 -14.19 -9.94 -7.74
CA THR A 172 -13.91 -11.15 -6.95
C THR A 172 -12.54 -11.16 -6.30
N GLU A 173 -11.56 -10.53 -6.94
CA GLU A 173 -10.19 -10.58 -6.48
C GLU A 173 -9.44 -9.30 -6.86
N ILE A 174 -8.56 -8.84 -5.98
CA ILE A 174 -7.67 -7.71 -6.21
C ILE A 174 -6.27 -8.12 -5.77
N ALA A 175 -5.29 -7.87 -6.63
CA ALA A 175 -3.87 -7.94 -6.28
C ALA A 175 -3.26 -6.54 -6.45
N ARG A 176 -2.47 -6.08 -5.46
CA ARG A 176 -1.84 -4.75 -5.46
C ARG A 176 -0.34 -4.87 -5.24
N THR A 177 0.44 -4.05 -5.92
CA THR A 177 1.90 -4.02 -5.71
C THR A 177 2.30 -3.30 -4.43
N GLY A 178 1.45 -2.42 -3.93
CA GLY A 178 1.85 -1.39 -2.99
C GLY A 178 2.41 -0.15 -3.69
N VAL A 179 2.65 0.89 -2.91
CA VAL A 179 3.09 2.20 -3.41
C VAL A 179 4.58 2.18 -3.73
N ILE A 180 4.94 2.66 -4.91
CA ILE A 180 6.29 3.11 -5.25
C ILE A 180 6.30 4.63 -5.32
N ALA A 181 7.37 5.25 -4.85
CA ALA A 181 7.48 6.70 -4.81
C ALA A 181 8.89 7.20 -5.10
N LEU A 182 8.97 8.35 -5.76
CA LEU A 182 10.20 9.08 -6.03
C LEU A 182 10.01 10.56 -5.74
N GLN A 183 11.05 11.18 -5.20
CA GLN A 183 11.10 12.64 -5.07
C GLN A 183 11.24 13.27 -6.47
N ARG A 184 10.61 14.42 -6.65
CA ARG A 184 10.83 15.24 -7.85
C ARG A 184 12.04 16.15 -7.62
N GLU A 185 12.74 16.44 -8.69
CA GLU A 185 13.76 17.50 -8.71
C GLU A 185 13.12 18.88 -8.58
#